data_949d1f4212e86a5ee11904d7d49c6e95
#
_entry.id   949d1f4212e86a5ee11904d7d49c6e95
#
_cell.length_a   1.000
_cell.length_b   1.000
_cell.length_c   1.000
_cell.angle_alpha   90.00
_cell.angle_beta   90.00
_cell.angle_gamma   90.00
#
_symmetry.space_group_name_H-M   'P 1'
#
loop_
_entity.id
_entity.type
_entity.pdbx_description
1 polymer ?
#
loop_
_entity_poly.entity_id
_entity_poly.type
_entity_poly.pdbx_seq_one_letter_code
_entity_poly.pdbx_strand_id
1 'polypeptide(L)'
;MKPTVRLATARTPDGGEMELYQHDRDFSIKVNGLDLMNSRQHESELELARLGCAHLTGSKAPGILIGGLGLGYTLRQVLDMLNPHTKVVVSELMSAVVEWNREFLGEINGRLLEDERVEIKMGDLVTHISRSNNRFDAILLDIDNGPSAMADSGNTRLYGYEGIQACRHALRERGSLAVWATEPSKEYERLLMSCGFHVRRYRVPAYKGSKGSKSQSRFVWVASGDETILPPGGGEPRQPLQNESKGNRRRPREKY
;
A
#
# COMPACT_ATOMS: atom_id res chain seq x y z
N MET A 1 -34.64 6.00 9.60
CA MET A 1 -33.27 6.02 8.95
C MET A 1 -32.48 7.10 9.67
N LYS A 2 -31.30 6.80 10.22
CA LYS A 2 -30.48 7.83 10.85
C LYS A 2 -29.95 8.77 9.76
N PRO A 3 -29.82 10.08 10.03
CA PRO A 3 -29.28 11.01 9.04
C PRO A 3 -27.77 10.75 8.82
N THR A 4 -27.29 11.07 7.62
CA THR A 4 -25.86 11.20 7.37
C THR A 4 -25.40 12.56 7.86
N VAL A 5 -24.38 12.60 8.70
CA VAL A 5 -23.84 13.81 9.29
C VAL A 5 -22.45 14.05 8.75
N ARG A 6 -22.16 15.28 8.29
CA ARG A 6 -20.83 15.71 7.96
C ARG A 6 -20.10 16.11 9.25
N LEU A 7 -19.03 15.41 9.58
CA LEU A 7 -18.27 15.61 10.82
C LEU A 7 -17.17 16.67 10.66
N ALA A 8 -16.48 16.65 9.52
CA ALA A 8 -15.35 17.54 9.29
C ALA A 8 -15.12 17.79 7.80
N THR A 9 -14.38 18.87 7.49
CA THR A 9 -13.95 19.24 6.14
C THR A 9 -12.48 19.65 6.15
N ALA A 10 -11.79 19.43 5.02
CA ALA A 10 -10.43 19.87 4.79
C ALA A 10 -10.23 20.19 3.31
N ARG A 11 -9.10 20.85 2.99
CA ARG A 11 -8.68 21.08 1.60
C ARG A 11 -7.59 20.09 1.21
N THR A 12 -7.71 19.54 0.01
CA THR A 12 -6.64 18.76 -0.62
C THR A 12 -5.53 19.68 -1.14
N PRO A 13 -4.28 19.20 -1.35
CA PRO A 13 -3.18 20.01 -1.84
C PRO A 13 -3.42 20.66 -3.20
N ASP A 14 -4.24 20.06 -4.04
CA ASP A 14 -4.69 20.56 -5.33
C ASP A 14 -5.90 21.51 -5.25
N GLY A 15 -6.36 21.83 -4.02
CA GLY A 15 -7.45 22.77 -3.75
C GLY A 15 -8.85 22.16 -3.72
N GLY A 16 -8.97 20.84 -3.87
CA GLY A 16 -10.24 20.12 -3.74
C GLY A 16 -10.79 20.15 -2.31
N GLU A 17 -12.04 19.75 -2.13
CA GLU A 17 -12.69 19.63 -0.83
C GLU A 17 -12.70 18.16 -0.40
N MET A 18 -12.21 17.89 0.80
CA MET A 18 -12.27 16.58 1.45
C MET A 18 -13.22 16.65 2.65
N GLU A 19 -14.09 15.67 2.79
CA GLU A 19 -15.15 15.66 3.80
C GLU A 19 -15.23 14.31 4.49
N LEU A 20 -15.38 14.32 5.82
CA LEU A 20 -15.67 13.12 6.62
C LEU A 20 -17.15 13.09 6.96
N TYR A 21 -17.79 11.97 6.64
CA TYR A 21 -19.19 11.71 6.97
C TYR A 21 -19.34 10.52 7.91
N GLN A 22 -20.38 10.59 8.75
CA GLN A 22 -20.87 9.47 9.55
C GLN A 22 -22.32 9.17 9.21
N HIS A 23 -22.65 7.89 9.00
CA HIS A 23 -24.01 7.38 8.89
C HIS A 23 -24.15 6.16 9.80
N ASP A 24 -24.85 6.34 10.92
CA ASP A 24 -24.93 5.35 12.01
C ASP A 24 -23.55 5.01 12.57
N ARG A 25 -23.04 3.82 12.36
CA ARG A 25 -21.70 3.36 12.76
C ARG A 25 -20.68 3.37 11.62
N ASP A 26 -21.12 3.77 10.43
CA ASP A 26 -20.27 3.79 9.24
C ASP A 26 -19.70 5.18 8.99
N PHE A 27 -18.45 5.19 8.57
CA PHE A 27 -17.74 6.41 8.19
C PHE A 27 -17.37 6.36 6.71
N SER A 28 -17.36 7.52 6.06
CA SER A 28 -16.86 7.66 4.70
C SER A 28 -16.09 8.97 4.52
N ILE A 29 -15.05 8.92 3.72
CA ILE A 29 -14.32 10.11 3.26
C ILE A 29 -14.67 10.32 1.80
N LYS A 30 -15.05 11.56 1.48
CA LYS A 30 -15.33 12.01 0.11
C LYS A 30 -14.33 13.07 -0.29
N VAL A 31 -14.01 13.10 -1.58
CA VAL A 31 -13.23 14.17 -2.21
C VAL A 31 -14.02 14.73 -3.36
N ASN A 32 -14.30 16.04 -3.36
CA ASN A 32 -15.13 16.72 -4.34
C ASN A 32 -16.49 16.03 -4.55
N GLY A 33 -17.11 15.55 -3.47
CA GLY A 33 -18.38 14.84 -3.47
C GLY A 33 -18.34 13.37 -3.91
N LEU A 34 -17.20 12.84 -4.34
CA LEU A 34 -17.02 11.44 -4.72
C LEU A 34 -16.51 10.62 -3.55
N ASP A 35 -17.06 9.42 -3.34
CA ASP A 35 -16.61 8.51 -2.30
C ASP A 35 -15.17 8.04 -2.60
N LEU A 36 -14.24 8.39 -1.71
CA LEU A 36 -12.85 7.91 -1.76
C LEU A 36 -12.70 6.59 -1.01
N MET A 37 -13.22 6.52 0.21
CA MET A 37 -13.17 5.32 1.05
C MET A 37 -14.34 5.29 2.04
N ASN A 38 -14.72 4.09 2.50
CA ASN A 38 -15.76 3.93 3.51
C ASN A 38 -15.49 2.70 4.40
N SER A 39 -16.02 2.75 5.63
CA SER A 39 -15.79 1.72 6.65
C SER A 39 -16.44 0.36 6.35
N ARG A 40 -17.35 0.27 5.39
CA ARG A 40 -17.97 -1.01 4.97
C ARG A 40 -17.09 -1.81 4.01
N GLN A 41 -16.19 -1.14 3.30
CA GLN A 41 -15.35 -1.71 2.26
C GLN A 41 -13.89 -1.68 2.69
N HIS A 42 -13.52 -2.45 3.70
CA HIS A 42 -12.18 -2.45 4.28
C HIS A 42 -11.47 -3.82 4.26
N GLU A 43 -12.13 -4.87 3.78
CA GLU A 43 -11.52 -6.20 3.77
C GLU A 43 -10.25 -6.26 2.91
N SER A 44 -10.18 -5.46 1.85
CA SER A 44 -9.00 -5.39 1.00
C SER A 44 -7.78 -4.77 1.67
N GLU A 45 -7.99 -3.81 2.56
CA GLU A 45 -6.95 -3.18 3.38
C GLU A 45 -6.43 -4.16 4.45
N LEU A 46 -7.33 -4.95 5.05
CA LEU A 46 -6.92 -6.03 5.95
C LEU A 46 -6.09 -7.08 5.22
N GLU A 47 -6.50 -7.46 4.00
CA GLU A 47 -5.76 -8.42 3.18
C GLU A 47 -4.41 -7.86 2.69
N LEU A 48 -4.32 -6.57 2.39
CA LEU A 48 -3.03 -5.91 2.08
C LEU A 48 -2.03 -6.13 3.21
N ALA A 49 -2.44 -5.87 4.45
CA ALA A 49 -1.60 -6.08 5.63
C ALA A 49 -1.27 -7.56 5.84
N ARG A 50 -2.26 -8.47 5.75
CA ARG A 50 -2.05 -9.92 5.93
C ARG A 50 -1.07 -10.48 4.93
N LEU A 51 -1.24 -10.15 3.65
CA LEU A 51 -0.39 -10.64 2.57
C LEU A 51 1.00 -10.00 2.63
N GLY A 52 1.08 -8.68 2.82
CA GLY A 52 2.35 -7.97 2.86
C GLY A 52 3.23 -8.36 4.06
N CYS A 53 2.61 -8.70 5.20
CA CYS A 53 3.33 -9.03 6.43
C CYS A 53 3.35 -10.53 6.77
N ALA A 54 2.85 -11.42 5.89
CA ALA A 54 2.70 -12.85 6.17
C ALA A 54 4.01 -13.52 6.63
N HIS A 55 5.15 -13.16 6.03
CA HIS A 55 6.47 -13.69 6.35
C HIS A 55 7.05 -13.18 7.69
N LEU A 56 6.40 -12.17 8.29
CA LEU A 56 6.88 -11.52 9.53
C LEU A 56 6.25 -12.09 10.78
N THR A 57 5.30 -13.02 10.65
CA THR A 57 4.72 -13.74 11.78
C THR A 57 5.84 -14.50 12.53
N GLY A 58 6.12 -14.11 13.77
CA GLY A 58 7.24 -14.66 14.55
C GLY A 58 8.56 -13.88 14.44
N SER A 59 8.65 -12.84 13.62
CA SER A 59 9.81 -11.92 13.59
C SER A 59 9.91 -11.16 14.91
N LYS A 60 11.14 -10.96 15.43
CA LYS A 60 11.33 -10.37 16.77
C LYS A 60 10.95 -8.90 16.85
N ALA A 61 11.36 -8.09 15.89
CA ALA A 61 11.15 -6.65 15.87
C ALA A 61 11.10 -6.13 14.42
N PRO A 62 10.05 -6.46 13.65
CA PRO A 62 9.97 -6.04 12.27
C PRO A 62 9.70 -4.54 12.13
N GLY A 63 10.27 -3.94 11.09
CA GLY A 63 10.03 -2.55 10.70
C GLY A 63 9.10 -2.48 9.50
N ILE A 64 7.97 -1.79 9.64
CA ILE A 64 6.93 -1.67 8.62
C ILE A 64 6.80 -0.21 8.19
N LEU A 65 6.64 0.03 6.89
CA LEU A 65 6.19 1.31 6.36
C LEU A 65 4.81 1.13 5.72
N ILE A 66 3.87 1.98 6.13
CA ILE A 66 2.55 2.07 5.51
C ILE A 66 2.48 3.43 4.80
N GLY A 67 2.20 3.42 3.50
CA GLY A 67 1.87 4.61 2.74
C GLY A 67 0.36 4.80 2.70
N GLY A 68 -0.09 5.93 3.27
CA GLY A 68 -1.49 6.23 3.51
C GLY A 68 -2.01 5.72 4.86
N LEU A 69 -2.77 6.54 5.56
CA LEU A 69 -3.46 6.18 6.79
C LEU A 69 -4.92 5.79 6.52
N GLY A 70 -5.60 6.59 5.71
CA GLY A 70 -7.01 6.41 5.39
C GLY A 70 -7.88 6.31 6.64
N LEU A 71 -8.77 5.31 6.68
CA LEU A 71 -9.56 4.99 7.86
C LEU A 71 -8.82 4.13 8.89
N GLY A 72 -7.53 3.80 8.67
CA GLY A 72 -6.67 3.10 9.62
C GLY A 72 -6.73 1.56 9.57
N TYR A 73 -7.46 0.94 8.66
CA TYR A 73 -7.65 -0.51 8.64
C TYR A 73 -6.37 -1.31 8.37
N THR A 74 -5.53 -0.85 7.45
CA THR A 74 -4.21 -1.46 7.17
C THR A 74 -3.32 -1.39 8.40
N LEU A 75 -3.24 -0.24 9.07
CA LEU A 75 -2.48 -0.06 10.31
C LEU A 75 -3.00 -0.97 11.41
N ARG A 76 -4.30 -1.00 11.66
CA ARG A 76 -4.94 -1.87 12.65
C ARG A 76 -4.56 -3.33 12.44
N GLN A 77 -4.70 -3.83 11.20
CA GLN A 77 -4.39 -5.23 10.90
C GLN A 77 -2.91 -5.56 11.12
N VAL A 78 -1.99 -4.65 10.81
CA VAL A 78 -0.55 -4.83 11.12
C VAL A 78 -0.33 -4.93 12.62
N LEU A 79 -0.95 -4.05 13.41
CA LEU A 79 -0.82 -4.04 14.87
C LEU A 79 -1.42 -5.28 15.54
N ASP A 80 -2.54 -5.79 14.98
CA ASP A 80 -3.23 -6.98 15.49
C ASP A 80 -2.44 -8.28 15.24
N MET A 81 -1.70 -8.36 14.12
CA MET A 81 -1.04 -9.61 13.72
C MET A 81 0.44 -9.69 14.09
N LEU A 82 1.10 -8.57 14.37
CA LEU A 82 2.52 -8.54 14.68
C LEU A 82 2.77 -8.24 16.17
N ASN A 83 3.93 -8.67 16.65
CA ASN A 83 4.28 -8.61 18.06
C ASN A 83 4.48 -7.17 18.60
N PRO A 84 4.54 -6.95 19.93
CA PRO A 84 4.67 -5.63 20.54
C PRO A 84 5.97 -4.87 20.23
N HIS A 85 7.00 -5.55 19.71
CA HIS A 85 8.28 -4.91 19.36
C HIS A 85 8.34 -4.44 17.90
N THR A 86 7.25 -4.63 17.14
CA THR A 86 7.10 -4.10 15.79
C THR A 86 7.24 -2.59 15.78
N LYS A 87 7.90 -2.03 14.77
CA LYS A 87 7.94 -0.59 14.53
C LYS A 87 7.17 -0.27 13.25
N VAL A 88 6.14 0.55 13.36
CA VAL A 88 5.29 0.92 12.22
C VAL A 88 5.42 2.41 11.96
N VAL A 89 5.93 2.75 10.79
CA VAL A 89 5.93 4.13 10.28
C VAL A 89 4.75 4.27 9.32
N VAL A 90 3.87 5.22 9.56
CA VAL A 90 2.79 5.59 8.64
C VAL A 90 3.12 6.92 8.01
N SER A 91 3.25 6.94 6.67
CA SER A 91 3.44 8.18 5.92
C SER A 91 2.08 8.66 5.40
N GLU A 92 1.65 9.82 5.88
CA GLU A 92 0.37 10.44 5.49
C GLU A 92 0.62 11.87 4.97
N LEU A 93 -0.04 12.21 3.87
CA LEU A 93 0.08 13.52 3.23
C LEU A 93 -0.87 14.54 3.87
N MET A 94 -2.07 14.09 4.25
CA MET A 94 -3.16 14.93 4.72
C MET A 94 -3.21 14.97 6.24
N SER A 95 -2.88 16.13 6.86
CA SER A 95 -3.00 16.30 8.31
C SER A 95 -4.42 16.05 8.81
N ALA A 96 -5.42 16.46 8.03
CA ALA A 96 -6.82 16.23 8.35
C ALA A 96 -7.14 14.73 8.56
N VAL A 97 -6.59 13.83 7.75
CA VAL A 97 -6.79 12.38 7.90
C VAL A 97 -6.24 11.89 9.25
N VAL A 98 -5.08 12.39 9.66
CA VAL A 98 -4.50 12.07 10.98
C VAL A 98 -5.36 12.62 12.12
N GLU A 99 -5.82 13.87 12.01
CA GLU A 99 -6.72 14.51 12.98
C GLU A 99 -8.04 13.75 13.10
N TRP A 100 -8.66 13.38 11.98
CA TRP A 100 -9.91 12.61 11.96
C TRP A 100 -9.77 11.23 12.59
N ASN A 101 -8.63 10.56 12.39
CA ASN A 101 -8.35 9.30 13.07
C ASN A 101 -8.26 9.46 14.59
N ARG A 102 -7.72 10.58 15.08
CA ARG A 102 -7.66 10.86 16.54
C ARG A 102 -9.00 11.22 17.12
N GLU A 103 -9.80 12.01 16.41
CA GLU A 103 -11.01 12.62 16.95
C GLU A 103 -12.26 11.77 16.74
N PHE A 104 -12.42 11.17 15.54
CA PHE A 104 -13.68 10.55 15.16
C PHE A 104 -13.60 9.04 14.93
N LEU A 105 -12.48 8.53 14.44
CA LEU A 105 -12.38 7.15 13.94
C LEU A 105 -11.98 6.13 15.02
N GLY A 106 -11.76 6.56 16.25
CA GLY A 106 -11.41 5.68 17.37
C GLY A 106 -12.45 4.59 17.64
N GLU A 107 -13.72 4.83 17.34
CA GLU A 107 -14.79 3.84 17.53
C GLU A 107 -14.68 2.64 16.58
N ILE A 108 -14.17 2.85 15.36
CA ILE A 108 -14.06 1.77 14.37
C ILE A 108 -12.70 1.07 14.38
N ASN A 109 -11.63 1.77 14.79
CA ASN A 109 -10.27 1.28 14.70
C ASN A 109 -9.55 1.17 16.05
N GLY A 110 -10.15 1.63 17.15
CA GLY A 110 -9.44 1.89 18.38
C GLY A 110 -8.54 3.14 18.24
N ARG A 111 -7.73 3.38 19.26
CA ARG A 111 -6.83 4.56 19.29
C ARG A 111 -5.46 4.21 18.71
N LEU A 112 -5.43 3.82 17.42
CA LEU A 112 -4.24 3.30 16.75
C LEU A 112 -3.03 4.24 16.83
N LEU A 113 -3.28 5.56 16.80
CA LEU A 113 -2.22 6.57 16.82
C LEU A 113 -1.64 6.82 18.21
N GLU A 114 -2.21 6.21 19.25
CA GLU A 114 -1.69 6.20 20.62
C GLU A 114 -0.82 4.95 20.90
N ASP A 115 -0.76 3.98 19.97
CA ASP A 115 0.06 2.77 20.13
C ASP A 115 1.56 3.14 20.00
N GLU A 116 2.36 2.73 20.99
CA GLU A 116 3.80 3.03 21.09
C GLU A 116 4.63 2.50 19.90
N ARG A 117 4.07 1.55 19.16
CA ARG A 117 4.70 0.99 17.95
C ARG A 117 4.59 1.93 16.76
N VAL A 118 3.70 2.94 16.78
CA VAL A 118 3.31 3.76 15.63
C VAL A 118 4.03 5.10 15.63
N GLU A 119 4.67 5.41 14.52
CA GLU A 119 5.24 6.72 14.21
C GLU A 119 4.52 7.30 12.99
N ILE A 120 3.84 8.45 13.14
CA ILE A 120 3.24 9.16 12.01
C ILE A 120 4.26 10.13 11.41
N LYS A 121 4.50 10.00 10.11
CA LYS A 121 5.32 10.92 9.32
C LYS A 121 4.46 11.68 8.32
N MET A 122 4.31 12.98 8.57
CA MET A 122 3.62 13.85 7.64
C MET A 122 4.49 14.13 6.41
N GLY A 123 3.86 14.11 5.24
CA GLY A 123 4.48 14.52 3.99
C GLY A 123 4.46 13.45 2.89
N ASP A 124 5.20 13.75 1.82
CA ASP A 124 5.26 12.90 0.62
C ASP A 124 5.98 11.57 0.90
N LEU A 125 5.28 10.47 0.65
CA LEU A 125 5.79 9.12 0.83
C LEU A 125 7.05 8.82 0.01
N VAL A 126 7.13 9.31 -1.23
CA VAL A 126 8.31 9.10 -2.10
C VAL A 126 9.56 9.68 -1.43
N THR A 127 9.41 10.84 -0.81
CA THR A 127 10.50 11.49 -0.07
C THR A 127 10.92 10.65 1.15
N HIS A 128 9.98 10.07 1.90
CA HIS A 128 10.28 9.21 3.05
C HIS A 128 10.95 7.91 2.63
N ILE A 129 10.48 7.28 1.55
CA ILE A 129 11.08 6.06 1.00
C ILE A 129 12.51 6.31 0.52
N SER A 130 12.72 7.37 -0.28
CA SER A 130 14.02 7.69 -0.88
C SER A 130 15.13 7.99 0.14
N ARG A 131 14.74 8.42 1.35
CA ARG A 131 15.68 8.66 2.47
C ARG A 131 15.92 7.42 3.32
N SER A 132 15.28 6.29 2.99
CA SER A 132 15.41 5.03 3.72
C SER A 132 16.30 4.05 2.94
N ASN A 133 17.16 3.34 3.64
CA ASN A 133 18.00 2.30 3.06
C ASN A 133 18.00 1.09 3.99
N ASN A 134 17.66 -0.09 3.46
CA ASN A 134 17.67 -1.37 4.18
C ASN A 134 17.01 -1.29 5.58
N ARG A 135 15.83 -0.64 5.62
CA ARG A 135 15.16 -0.26 6.87
C ARG A 135 13.93 -1.09 7.18
N PHE A 136 13.14 -1.42 6.16
CA PHE A 136 11.82 -2.00 6.33
C PHE A 136 11.78 -3.48 5.94
N ASP A 137 11.07 -4.26 6.75
CA ASP A 137 10.76 -5.67 6.46
C ASP A 137 9.49 -5.79 5.60
N ALA A 138 8.62 -4.77 5.63
CA ALA A 138 7.51 -4.64 4.69
C ALA A 138 7.23 -3.17 4.38
N ILE A 139 6.85 -2.89 3.13
CA ILE A 139 6.29 -1.62 2.67
C ILE A 139 4.91 -1.93 2.11
N LEU A 140 3.87 -1.31 2.68
CA LEU A 140 2.48 -1.48 2.29
C LEU A 140 2.00 -0.18 1.65
N LEU A 141 1.65 -0.21 0.37
CA LEU A 141 1.14 0.96 -0.36
C LEU A 141 -0.38 0.88 -0.45
N ASP A 142 -1.03 1.68 0.39
CA ASP A 142 -2.48 1.82 0.50
C ASP A 142 -2.88 3.25 0.12
N ILE A 143 -2.54 3.64 -1.12
CA ILE A 143 -2.71 5.01 -1.61
C ILE A 143 -3.59 5.01 -2.84
N ASP A 144 -4.64 5.83 -2.82
CA ASP A 144 -5.59 6.05 -3.92
C ASP A 144 -6.12 4.75 -4.55
N ASN A 145 -6.35 4.78 -5.85
CA ASN A 145 -6.84 3.63 -6.63
C ASN A 145 -5.70 2.70 -7.13
N GLY A 146 -4.47 2.91 -6.64
CA GLY A 146 -3.30 2.12 -7.00
C GLY A 146 -2.70 2.47 -8.37
N PRO A 147 -1.84 1.60 -8.94
CA PRO A 147 -1.10 1.90 -10.17
C PRO A 147 -1.96 2.18 -11.40
N SER A 148 -3.19 1.67 -11.44
CA SER A 148 -4.10 1.87 -12.59
C SER A 148 -4.63 3.31 -12.70
N ALA A 149 -4.62 4.07 -11.60
CA ALA A 149 -5.04 5.46 -11.55
C ALA A 149 -3.88 6.47 -11.80
N MET A 150 -2.72 5.99 -12.24
CA MET A 150 -1.51 6.81 -12.43
C MET A 150 -1.72 8.02 -13.37
N ALA A 151 -2.65 7.92 -14.32
CA ALA A 151 -2.92 9.00 -15.26
C ALA A 151 -3.56 10.23 -14.61
N ASP A 152 -4.28 10.04 -13.50
CA ASP A 152 -5.13 11.09 -12.91
C ASP A 152 -4.62 11.61 -11.55
N SER A 153 -3.74 10.89 -10.83
CA SER A 153 -3.49 11.14 -9.41
C SER A 153 -2.14 11.77 -9.06
N GLY A 154 -1.26 12.05 -10.01
CA GLY A 154 0.08 12.60 -9.69
C GLY A 154 1.04 11.60 -9.00
N ASN A 155 0.59 10.40 -8.65
CA ASN A 155 1.38 9.33 -8.00
C ASN A 155 2.29 8.54 -8.96
N THR A 156 2.47 9.04 -10.19
CA THR A 156 3.35 8.45 -11.23
C THR A 156 4.77 8.22 -10.72
N ARG A 157 5.27 9.11 -9.84
CA ARG A 157 6.60 8.97 -9.23
C ARG A 157 6.71 7.76 -8.32
N LEU A 158 5.65 7.43 -7.55
CA LEU A 158 5.66 6.30 -6.63
C LEU A 158 5.59 4.96 -7.35
N TYR A 159 4.66 4.84 -8.31
CA TYR A 159 4.40 3.60 -9.03
C TYR A 159 5.26 3.40 -10.29
N GLY A 160 6.08 4.39 -10.64
CA GLY A 160 7.06 4.31 -11.74
C GLY A 160 8.34 3.59 -11.32
N TYR A 161 9.25 3.41 -12.28
CA TYR A 161 10.52 2.70 -12.08
C TYR A 161 11.34 3.24 -10.91
N GLU A 162 11.48 4.56 -10.80
CA GLU A 162 12.26 5.21 -9.73
C GLU A 162 11.64 4.97 -8.35
N GLY A 163 10.30 5.08 -8.24
CA GLY A 163 9.61 4.82 -6.98
C GLY A 163 9.71 3.38 -6.52
N ILE A 164 9.57 2.41 -7.45
CA ILE A 164 9.73 0.99 -7.15
C ILE A 164 11.17 0.67 -6.77
N GLN A 165 12.16 1.25 -7.45
CA GLN A 165 13.58 1.10 -7.08
C GLN A 165 13.85 1.70 -5.70
N ALA A 166 13.27 2.85 -5.38
CA ALA A 166 13.38 3.43 -4.04
C ALA A 166 12.80 2.50 -2.97
N CYS A 167 11.61 1.90 -3.23
CA CYS A 167 11.05 0.87 -2.34
C CYS A 167 12.02 -0.31 -2.17
N ARG A 168 12.62 -0.79 -3.26
CA ARG A 168 13.56 -1.90 -3.21
C ARG A 168 14.79 -1.59 -2.34
N HIS A 169 15.35 -0.38 -2.45
CA HIS A 169 16.48 0.06 -1.61
C HIS A 169 16.08 0.25 -0.14
N ALA A 170 14.85 0.69 0.12
CA ALA A 170 14.36 0.88 1.47
C ALA A 170 14.03 -0.44 2.18
N LEU A 171 13.74 -1.51 1.42
CA LEU A 171 13.48 -2.85 1.94
C LEU A 171 14.77 -3.54 2.38
N ARG A 172 14.66 -4.36 3.42
CA ARG A 172 15.65 -5.35 3.80
C ARG A 172 15.68 -6.49 2.78
N GLU A 173 16.76 -7.30 2.79
CA GLU A 173 16.99 -8.37 1.82
C GLU A 173 15.78 -9.30 1.62
N ARG A 174 15.12 -9.70 2.71
CA ARG A 174 13.90 -10.52 2.70
C ARG A 174 12.63 -9.70 2.93
N GLY A 175 12.65 -8.43 2.54
CA GLY A 175 11.50 -7.55 2.68
C GLY A 175 10.48 -7.70 1.56
N SER A 176 9.24 -7.34 1.85
CA SER A 176 8.12 -7.35 0.90
C SER A 176 7.64 -5.93 0.55
N LEU A 177 7.29 -5.73 -0.70
CA LEU A 177 6.49 -4.60 -1.17
C LEU A 177 5.08 -5.13 -1.46
N ALA A 178 4.08 -4.65 -0.75
CA ALA A 178 2.68 -4.96 -1.03
C ALA A 178 1.95 -3.71 -1.53
N VAL A 179 1.19 -3.85 -2.60
CA VAL A 179 0.51 -2.73 -3.28
C VAL A 179 -0.94 -3.06 -3.52
N TRP A 180 -1.82 -2.23 -3.00
CA TRP A 180 -3.26 -2.31 -3.21
C TRP A 180 -3.68 -1.65 -4.52
N ALA A 181 -4.72 -2.18 -5.19
CA ALA A 181 -5.32 -1.58 -6.36
C ALA A 181 -6.77 -2.01 -6.59
N THR A 182 -7.52 -1.13 -7.27
CA THR A 182 -8.88 -1.43 -7.72
C THR A 182 -8.90 -2.42 -8.88
N GLU A 183 -7.91 -2.37 -9.76
CA GLU A 183 -7.82 -3.17 -10.99
C GLU A 183 -6.44 -3.80 -11.19
N PRO A 184 -6.36 -4.93 -11.91
CA PRO A 184 -5.08 -5.56 -12.22
C PRO A 184 -4.38 -4.82 -13.36
N SER A 185 -3.06 -4.65 -13.26
CA SER A 185 -2.20 -4.09 -14.32
C SER A 185 -1.06 -5.05 -14.67
N LYS A 186 -1.04 -5.56 -15.90
CA LYS A 186 0.08 -6.38 -16.41
C LYS A 186 1.34 -5.55 -16.62
N GLU A 187 1.18 -4.27 -16.91
CA GLU A 187 2.28 -3.33 -17.11
C GLU A 187 3.00 -3.10 -15.78
N TYR A 188 2.23 -2.87 -14.72
CA TYR A 188 2.79 -2.71 -13.38
C TYR A 188 3.51 -3.98 -12.89
N GLU A 189 2.94 -5.16 -13.15
CA GLU A 189 3.61 -6.43 -12.85
C GLU A 189 4.96 -6.56 -13.57
N ARG A 190 5.01 -6.22 -14.87
CA ARG A 190 6.25 -6.23 -15.63
C ARG A 190 7.26 -5.22 -15.08
N LEU A 191 6.78 -4.07 -14.64
CA LEU A 191 7.63 -3.04 -14.04
C LEU A 191 8.24 -3.53 -12.72
N LEU A 192 7.47 -4.15 -11.84
CA LEU A 192 7.99 -4.79 -10.62
C LEU A 192 9.06 -5.85 -10.95
N MET A 193 8.79 -6.70 -11.94
CA MET A 193 9.74 -7.72 -12.40
C MET A 193 11.02 -7.10 -12.98
N SER A 194 10.92 -6.00 -13.72
CA SER A 194 12.08 -5.28 -14.26
C SER A 194 12.94 -4.62 -13.18
N CYS A 195 12.33 -4.31 -12.03
CA CYS A 195 13.02 -3.85 -10.83
C CYS A 195 13.63 -5.00 -10.01
N GLY A 196 13.57 -6.24 -10.50
CA GLY A 196 14.19 -7.42 -9.89
C GLY A 196 13.38 -8.05 -8.76
N PHE A 197 12.07 -7.87 -8.75
CA PHE A 197 11.17 -8.54 -7.82
C PHE A 197 10.58 -9.82 -8.40
N HIS A 198 10.42 -10.84 -7.56
CA HIS A 198 9.44 -11.91 -7.74
C HIS A 198 8.08 -11.36 -7.34
N VAL A 199 7.02 -11.64 -8.10
CA VAL A 199 5.71 -11.01 -7.93
C VAL A 199 4.60 -12.03 -7.88
N ARG A 200 3.71 -11.93 -6.89
CA ARG A 200 2.40 -12.59 -6.88
C ARG A 200 1.29 -11.54 -6.84
N ARG A 201 0.20 -11.82 -7.53
CA ARG A 201 -1.02 -11.02 -7.49
C ARG A 201 -2.14 -11.82 -6.86
N TYR A 202 -2.79 -11.22 -5.89
CA TYR A 202 -3.92 -11.78 -5.17
C TYR A 202 -5.17 -11.00 -5.53
N ARG A 203 -6.26 -11.74 -5.71
CA ARG A 203 -7.60 -11.17 -5.80
C ARG A 203 -8.24 -11.25 -4.43
N VAL A 204 -8.57 -10.10 -3.86
CA VAL A 204 -9.05 -9.97 -2.48
C VAL A 204 -10.47 -9.39 -2.46
N PRO A 205 -11.31 -9.73 -1.45
CA PRO A 205 -12.65 -9.17 -1.32
C PRO A 205 -12.58 -7.71 -0.90
N ALA A 206 -13.53 -6.89 -1.35
CA ALA A 206 -13.74 -5.53 -0.84
C ALA A 206 -14.62 -5.52 0.43
N TYR A 207 -15.53 -6.50 0.54
CA TYR A 207 -16.49 -6.61 1.65
C TYR A 207 -16.36 -7.95 2.36
N LYS A 208 -16.67 -7.96 3.65
CA LYS A 208 -16.80 -9.20 4.43
C LYS A 208 -17.92 -10.08 3.84
N GLY A 209 -17.55 -11.32 3.50
CA GLY A 209 -18.50 -12.29 2.95
C GLY A 209 -18.82 -12.14 1.46
N SER A 210 -18.16 -11.26 0.72
CA SER A 210 -18.30 -11.19 -0.73
C SER A 210 -17.68 -12.42 -1.40
N LYS A 211 -18.52 -13.35 -1.87
CA LYS A 211 -18.08 -14.52 -2.62
C LYS A 211 -17.99 -14.20 -4.11
N GLY A 212 -16.83 -13.69 -4.54
CA GLY A 212 -16.41 -13.84 -5.93
C GLY A 212 -17.05 -12.98 -7.02
N SER A 213 -17.89 -12.00 -6.73
CA SER A 213 -18.36 -11.05 -7.76
C SER A 213 -17.17 -10.20 -8.26
N LYS A 214 -17.01 -10.08 -9.58
CA LYS A 214 -15.92 -9.30 -10.20
C LYS A 214 -15.93 -7.83 -9.77
N SER A 215 -17.12 -7.25 -9.59
CA SER A 215 -17.31 -5.85 -9.18
C SER A 215 -16.98 -5.56 -7.71
N GLN A 216 -16.77 -6.60 -6.90
CA GLN A 216 -16.50 -6.51 -5.46
C GLN A 216 -15.10 -7.00 -5.08
N SER A 217 -14.22 -7.15 -6.05
CA SER A 217 -12.86 -7.60 -5.82
C SER A 217 -11.88 -6.44 -5.97
N ARG A 218 -10.81 -6.50 -5.20
CA ARG A 218 -9.61 -5.67 -5.29
C ARG A 218 -8.41 -6.55 -5.57
N PHE A 219 -7.27 -5.95 -5.78
CA PHE A 219 -6.04 -6.66 -6.07
C PHE A 219 -4.94 -6.21 -5.12
N VAL A 220 -4.11 -7.17 -4.73
CA VAL A 220 -2.89 -6.92 -3.97
C VAL A 220 -1.75 -7.60 -4.72
N TRP A 221 -0.74 -6.83 -5.07
CA TRP A 221 0.54 -7.40 -5.49
C TRP A 221 1.44 -7.51 -4.26
N VAL A 222 2.08 -8.67 -4.10
CA VAL A 222 3.18 -8.83 -3.17
C VAL A 222 4.43 -9.14 -3.97
N ALA A 223 5.45 -8.33 -3.77
CA ALA A 223 6.71 -8.40 -4.48
C ALA A 223 7.88 -8.49 -3.50
N SER A 224 8.87 -9.33 -3.79
CA SER A 224 10.07 -9.48 -2.96
C SER A 224 11.27 -9.87 -3.81
N GLY A 225 12.48 -9.55 -3.35
CA GLY A 225 13.73 -10.10 -3.89
C GLY A 225 13.89 -11.59 -3.59
N ASP A 226 13.23 -12.10 -2.56
CA ASP A 226 13.21 -13.51 -2.14
C ASP A 226 11.84 -14.13 -2.41
N GLU A 227 11.76 -15.03 -3.39
CA GLU A 227 10.51 -15.72 -3.76
C GLU A 227 9.91 -16.52 -2.60
N THR A 228 10.75 -17.03 -1.70
CA THR A 228 10.31 -17.93 -0.62
C THR A 228 9.43 -17.27 0.42
N ILE A 229 9.46 -15.93 0.50
CA ILE A 229 8.62 -15.18 1.44
C ILE A 229 7.24 -14.80 0.87
N LEU A 230 7.01 -15.00 -0.42
CA LEU A 230 5.72 -14.68 -1.02
C LEU A 230 4.63 -15.60 -0.47
N PRO A 231 3.53 -15.05 0.07
CA PRO A 231 2.46 -15.86 0.65
C PRO A 231 1.91 -16.90 -0.33
N PRO A 232 1.42 -18.04 0.12
CA PRO A 232 0.76 -19.03 -0.76
C PRO A 232 -0.52 -18.45 -1.38
N GLY A 233 -0.95 -19.02 -2.50
CA GLY A 233 -2.09 -18.51 -3.29
C GLY A 233 -1.64 -17.50 -4.35
N GLY A 234 -2.58 -16.82 -5.02
CA GLY A 234 -2.27 -15.84 -6.06
C GLY A 234 -1.67 -16.40 -7.36
N GLY A 235 -1.62 -17.71 -7.52
CA GLY A 235 -1.00 -18.42 -8.65
C GLY A 235 0.53 -18.52 -8.52
N GLU A 236 1.18 -18.97 -9.61
CA GLU A 236 2.63 -19.10 -9.66
C GLU A 236 3.32 -17.72 -9.58
N PRO A 237 4.43 -17.61 -8.82
CA PRO A 237 5.21 -16.38 -8.77
C PRO A 237 5.80 -16.04 -10.13
N ARG A 238 5.70 -14.79 -10.53
CA ARG A 238 6.41 -14.29 -11.71
C ARG A 238 7.84 -13.96 -11.36
N GLN A 239 8.74 -14.40 -12.21
CA GLN A 239 10.18 -14.23 -12.00
C GLN A 239 10.66 -12.84 -12.41
N PRO A 240 11.71 -12.29 -11.78
CA PRO A 240 12.38 -11.07 -12.23
C PRO A 240 12.76 -11.18 -13.71
N LEU A 241 12.62 -10.09 -14.45
CA LEU A 241 13.11 -10.02 -15.81
C LEU A 241 14.65 -10.01 -15.76
N GLN A 242 15.26 -10.97 -16.46
CA GLN A 242 16.71 -10.95 -16.65
C GLN A 242 17.06 -9.71 -17.48
N ASN A 243 17.89 -8.83 -16.93
CA ASN A 243 18.54 -7.82 -17.76
C ASN A 243 19.41 -8.56 -18.77
N GLU A 244 18.99 -8.64 -20.03
CA GLU A 244 19.89 -9.03 -21.11
C GLU A 244 21.08 -8.07 -21.05
N SER A 245 22.18 -8.53 -20.45
CA SER A 245 23.45 -7.85 -20.53
C SER A 245 23.70 -7.64 -22.01
N LYS A 246 23.86 -6.37 -22.44
CA LYS A 246 24.24 -6.00 -23.80
C LYS A 246 25.50 -6.77 -24.17
N GLY A 247 25.30 -8.01 -24.62
CA GLY A 247 26.33 -8.88 -25.11
C GLY A 247 27.02 -8.21 -26.29
N ASN A 248 28.24 -7.87 -26.06
CA ASN A 248 29.36 -7.67 -26.97
C ASN A 248 28.98 -7.68 -28.47
N ARG A 249 28.58 -6.50 -29.01
CA ARG A 249 28.57 -6.29 -30.45
C ARG A 249 30.03 -6.44 -30.91
N ARG A 250 30.41 -7.65 -31.40
CA ARG A 250 31.64 -7.87 -32.14
C ARG A 250 31.67 -6.88 -33.30
N ARG A 251 32.65 -5.99 -33.29
CA ARG A 251 32.96 -5.10 -34.45
C ARG A 251 33.24 -6.00 -35.67
N PRO A 252 32.73 -5.67 -36.85
CA PRO A 252 33.12 -6.37 -38.06
C PRO A 252 34.62 -6.21 -38.25
N ARG A 253 35.33 -7.33 -38.50
CA ARG A 253 36.71 -7.30 -38.97
C ARG A 253 36.75 -6.70 -40.33
N GLU A 254 37.32 -5.52 -40.50
CA GLU A 254 37.75 -5.02 -41.80
C GLU A 254 38.75 -5.99 -42.40
N LYS A 255 38.46 -6.49 -43.57
CA LYS A 255 39.43 -7.21 -44.42
C LYS A 255 40.16 -6.17 -45.26
N TYR A 256 41.47 -6.17 -45.08
CA TYR A 256 42.39 -5.62 -46.08
C TYR A 256 42.57 -6.65 -47.20
#